data_d807cc5d34dea5b47e530ba54fa7958e
#
_entry.id   d807cc5d34dea5b47e530ba54fa7958e
#
_cell.length_a   1.000
_cell.length_b   1.000
_cell.length_c   1.000
_cell.angle_alpha   90.00
_cell.angle_beta   90.00
_cell.angle_gamma   90.00
#
_symmetry.space_group_name_H-M   'P 1'
#
loop_
_entity.id
_entity.type
_entity.pdbx_description
1 polymer ?
#
loop_
_entity_poly.entity_id
_entity_poly.type
_entity_poly.pdbx_seq_one_letter_code
_entity_poly.pdbx_strand_id
1 'polypeptide(L)'
;MIRLATQQDVLPIAQVHVQSWRESYKNIIKQEILDKLSVEQRTALWRSVLEQENRRVFVYEENAQVLGFAAFNFPVDAPISELRALYLLQNIKGRGIGRDLVQLGLGLSREKSYQHMQCSVLNLNSSRYFYEKTGAYFVSEGDASD
;
A
#
# COMPACT_ATOMS: atom_id res chain seq x y z
N MET A 1 2.61 -2.16 15.77
CA MET A 1 2.36 -3.60 15.57
C MET A 1 1.66 -3.86 14.25
N ILE A 2 2.17 -4.78 13.48
CA ILE A 2 1.55 -5.15 12.20
C ILE A 2 0.56 -6.28 12.44
N ARG A 3 -0.65 -6.17 11.91
CA ARG A 3 -1.67 -7.20 11.99
C ARG A 3 -2.57 -7.20 10.75
N LEU A 4 -3.28 -8.30 10.54
CA LEU A 4 -4.25 -8.40 9.45
C LEU A 4 -5.40 -7.43 9.68
N ALA A 5 -5.81 -6.73 8.63
CA ALA A 5 -6.93 -5.80 8.69
C ALA A 5 -8.26 -6.53 8.79
N THR A 6 -9.22 -5.89 9.45
CA THR A 6 -10.61 -6.35 9.54
C THR A 6 -11.54 -5.27 8.99
N GLN A 7 -12.81 -5.57 8.86
CA GLN A 7 -13.80 -4.58 8.39
C GLN A 7 -13.89 -3.34 9.30
N GLN A 8 -13.51 -3.48 10.56
CA GLN A 8 -13.45 -2.34 11.48
C GLN A 8 -12.34 -1.35 11.14
N ASP A 9 -11.36 -1.78 10.33
CA ASP A 9 -10.23 -0.95 9.92
C ASP A 9 -10.49 -0.16 8.63
N VAL A 10 -11.64 -0.35 7.99
CA VAL A 10 -11.93 0.26 6.69
C VAL A 10 -11.83 1.78 6.73
N LEU A 11 -12.47 2.42 7.70
CA LEU A 11 -12.41 3.88 7.83
C LEU A 11 -10.99 4.37 8.16
N PRO A 12 -10.29 3.81 9.16
CA PRO A 12 -8.90 4.19 9.41
C PRO A 12 -7.97 4.01 8.19
N ILE A 13 -8.12 2.92 7.44
CA ILE A 13 -7.34 2.69 6.22
C ILE A 13 -7.62 3.79 5.19
N ALA A 14 -8.89 4.13 4.98
CA ALA A 14 -9.26 5.18 4.04
C ALA A 14 -8.68 6.53 4.45
N GLN A 15 -8.68 6.84 5.74
CA GLN A 15 -8.11 8.08 6.27
C GLN A 15 -6.59 8.14 6.04
N VAL A 16 -5.88 7.05 6.30
CA VAL A 16 -4.44 6.95 6.03
C VAL A 16 -4.17 7.11 4.54
N HIS A 17 -4.96 6.46 3.69
CA HIS A 17 -4.81 6.53 2.24
C HIS A 17 -4.87 7.98 1.75
N VAL A 18 -5.92 8.71 2.12
CA VAL A 18 -6.10 10.10 1.70
C VAL A 18 -5.00 10.99 2.28
N GLN A 19 -4.72 10.87 3.57
CA GLN A 19 -3.71 11.71 4.24
C GLN A 19 -2.31 11.45 3.66
N SER A 20 -1.97 10.19 3.43
CA SER A 20 -0.67 9.80 2.89
C SER A 20 -0.47 10.33 1.48
N TRP A 21 -1.51 10.31 0.64
CA TRP A 21 -1.44 10.89 -0.70
C TRP A 21 -1.20 12.39 -0.63
N ARG A 22 -1.90 13.11 0.25
CA ARG A 22 -1.69 14.54 0.42
C ARG A 22 -0.26 14.86 0.87
N GLU A 23 0.29 14.07 1.78
CA GLU A 23 1.65 14.25 2.25
C GLU A 23 2.70 13.93 1.19
N SER A 24 2.51 12.82 0.45
CA SER A 24 3.52 12.31 -0.48
C SER A 24 3.53 13.03 -1.83
N TYR A 25 2.38 13.51 -2.29
CA TYR A 25 2.25 14.05 -3.65
C TYR A 25 1.96 15.55 -3.69
N LYS A 26 2.12 16.23 -2.58
CA LYS A 26 1.82 17.67 -2.43
C LYS A 26 2.45 18.53 -3.51
N ASN A 27 3.69 18.23 -3.94
CA ASN A 27 4.43 19.00 -4.93
C ASN A 27 4.57 18.27 -6.27
N ILE A 28 3.95 17.10 -6.44
CA ILE A 28 4.06 16.26 -7.62
C ILE A 28 2.76 16.25 -8.42
N ILE A 29 1.64 16.18 -7.72
CA ILE A 29 0.30 16.14 -8.30
C ILE A 29 -0.36 17.51 -8.05
N LYS A 30 -1.11 17.99 -9.04
CA LYS A 30 -1.81 19.26 -8.90
C LYS A 30 -2.72 19.26 -7.67
N GLN A 31 -2.74 20.38 -6.96
CA GLN A 31 -3.55 20.52 -5.76
C GLN A 31 -5.04 20.23 -6.00
N GLU A 32 -5.55 20.57 -7.19
CA GLU A 32 -6.93 20.27 -7.56
C GLU A 32 -7.25 18.79 -7.49
N ILE A 33 -6.30 17.93 -7.90
CA ILE A 33 -6.46 16.49 -7.87
C ILE A 33 -6.42 15.98 -6.42
N LEU A 34 -5.50 16.51 -5.63
CA LEU A 34 -5.40 16.16 -4.21
C LEU A 34 -6.65 16.57 -3.43
N ASP A 35 -7.23 17.71 -3.77
CA ASP A 35 -8.44 18.22 -3.10
C ASP A 35 -9.67 17.36 -3.40
N LYS A 36 -9.65 16.62 -4.51
CA LYS A 36 -10.75 15.73 -4.87
C LYS A 36 -10.68 14.37 -4.17
N LEU A 37 -9.60 14.09 -3.45
CA LEU A 37 -9.49 12.85 -2.70
C LEU A 37 -10.52 12.84 -1.58
N SER A 38 -11.31 11.77 -1.53
CA SER A 38 -12.42 11.63 -0.60
C SER A 38 -12.25 10.40 0.28
N VAL A 39 -12.36 10.59 1.59
CA VAL A 39 -12.38 9.48 2.55
C VAL A 39 -13.56 8.57 2.28
N GLU A 40 -14.71 9.11 1.89
CA GLU A 40 -15.90 8.31 1.58
C GLU A 40 -15.67 7.36 0.41
N GLN A 41 -15.07 7.85 -0.67
CA GLN A 41 -14.75 7.03 -1.84
C GLN A 41 -13.75 5.93 -1.48
N ARG A 42 -12.74 6.26 -0.69
CA ARG A 42 -11.72 5.30 -0.28
C ARG A 42 -12.29 4.29 0.72
N THR A 43 -13.23 4.70 1.56
CA THR A 43 -13.93 3.78 2.46
C THR A 43 -14.68 2.71 1.67
N ALA A 44 -15.42 3.12 0.64
CA ALA A 44 -16.13 2.18 -0.22
C ALA A 44 -15.16 1.23 -0.93
N LEU A 45 -14.05 1.75 -1.44
CA LEU A 45 -13.02 0.93 -2.09
C LEU A 45 -12.46 -0.12 -1.13
N TRP A 46 -12.02 0.28 0.06
CA TRP A 46 -11.37 -0.64 0.99
C TRP A 46 -12.33 -1.65 1.59
N ARG A 47 -13.60 -1.29 1.77
CA ARG A 47 -14.63 -2.25 2.16
C ARG A 47 -14.73 -3.38 1.15
N SER A 48 -14.76 -3.04 -0.13
CA SER A 48 -14.80 -4.01 -1.22
C SER A 48 -13.54 -4.86 -1.27
N VAL A 49 -12.37 -4.24 -1.13
CA VAL A 49 -11.08 -4.95 -1.18
C VAL A 49 -10.99 -6.00 -0.07
N LEU A 50 -11.40 -5.66 1.14
CA LEU A 50 -11.33 -6.59 2.28
C LEU A 50 -12.26 -7.80 2.14
N GLU A 51 -13.25 -7.73 1.26
CA GLU A 51 -14.15 -8.84 0.97
C GLU A 51 -13.60 -9.83 -0.07
N GLN A 52 -12.53 -9.46 -0.77
CA GLN A 52 -11.96 -10.28 -1.84
C GLN A 52 -11.00 -11.34 -1.28
N GLU A 53 -11.19 -12.59 -1.68
CA GLU A 53 -10.40 -13.73 -1.17
C GLU A 53 -8.92 -13.67 -1.55
N ASN A 54 -8.61 -13.12 -2.72
CA ASN A 54 -7.25 -13.03 -3.22
C ASN A 54 -6.51 -11.78 -2.74
N ARG A 55 -7.12 -10.98 -1.89
CA ARG A 55 -6.52 -9.78 -1.34
C ARG A 55 -6.17 -9.98 0.14
N ARG A 56 -5.04 -9.40 0.55
CA ARG A 56 -4.64 -9.35 1.97
C ARG A 56 -4.20 -7.94 2.28
N VAL A 57 -4.76 -7.39 3.34
CA VAL A 57 -4.42 -6.04 3.80
C VAL A 57 -3.91 -6.14 5.23
N PHE A 58 -2.74 -5.57 5.49
CA PHE A 58 -2.13 -5.50 6.81
C PHE A 58 -2.04 -4.05 7.24
N VAL A 59 -2.38 -3.79 8.50
CA VAL A 59 -2.27 -2.45 9.08
C VAL A 59 -1.14 -2.40 10.10
N TYR A 60 -0.51 -1.23 10.22
CA TYR A 60 0.37 -0.93 11.33
C TYR A 60 -0.41 -0.10 12.34
N GLU A 61 -0.50 -0.62 13.56
CA GLU A 61 -1.26 0.00 14.65
C GLU A 61 -0.32 0.36 15.79
N GLU A 62 -0.48 1.54 16.33
CA GLU A 62 0.27 2.03 17.48
C GLU A 62 -0.68 2.87 18.34
N ASN A 63 -0.74 2.57 19.64
CA ASN A 63 -1.62 3.26 20.57
C ASN A 63 -3.09 3.26 20.10
N ALA A 64 -3.56 2.11 19.61
CA ALA A 64 -4.91 1.90 19.10
C ALA A 64 -5.26 2.74 17.87
N GLN A 65 -4.24 3.25 17.15
CA GLN A 65 -4.42 4.03 15.92
C GLN A 65 -3.73 3.35 14.75
N VAL A 66 -4.43 3.25 13.62
CA VAL A 66 -3.85 2.78 12.37
C VAL A 66 -3.08 3.95 11.73
N LEU A 67 -1.78 3.76 11.53
CA LEU A 67 -0.89 4.80 11.00
C LEU A 67 -0.28 4.43 9.66
N GLY A 68 -0.52 3.23 9.18
CA GLY A 68 -0.05 2.76 7.89
C GLY A 68 -0.70 1.45 7.51
N PHE A 69 -0.57 1.08 6.24
CA PHE A 69 -1.09 -0.21 5.78
C PHE A 69 -0.42 -0.62 4.47
N ALA A 70 -0.51 -1.92 4.17
CA ALA A 70 -0.10 -2.48 2.90
C ALA A 70 -1.19 -3.41 2.38
N ALA A 71 -1.45 -3.35 1.09
CA ALA A 71 -2.43 -4.20 0.43
C ALA A 71 -1.77 -5.03 -0.66
N PHE A 72 -2.00 -6.34 -0.61
CA PHE A 72 -1.43 -7.29 -1.55
C PHE A 72 -2.53 -7.99 -2.34
N ASN A 73 -2.21 -8.36 -3.57
CA ASN A 73 -3.08 -9.17 -4.42
C ASN A 73 -2.35 -10.45 -4.81
N PHE A 74 -3.03 -11.58 -4.69
CA PHE A 74 -2.50 -12.90 -5.03
C PHE A 74 -3.38 -13.51 -6.12
N PRO A 75 -3.15 -13.12 -7.40
CA PRO A 75 -4.00 -13.60 -8.49
C PRO A 75 -3.90 -15.11 -8.66
N VAL A 76 -5.04 -15.74 -8.96
CA VAL A 76 -5.10 -17.19 -9.19
C VAL A 76 -4.44 -17.52 -10.53
N ASP A 77 -3.68 -18.62 -10.56
CA ASP A 77 -3.03 -19.14 -11.77
C ASP A 77 -2.08 -18.14 -12.45
N ALA A 78 -1.42 -17.29 -11.65
CA ALA A 78 -0.44 -16.35 -12.15
C ALA A 78 0.88 -16.52 -11.40
N PRO A 79 2.03 -16.27 -12.06
CA PRO A 79 3.34 -16.44 -11.39
C PRO A 79 3.75 -15.21 -10.56
N ILE A 80 3.02 -14.11 -10.64
CA ILE A 80 3.41 -12.84 -10.03
C ILE A 80 2.30 -12.37 -9.09
N SER A 81 2.69 -12.11 -7.83
CA SER A 81 1.83 -11.44 -6.87
C SER A 81 2.02 -9.93 -6.97
N GLU A 82 1.18 -9.16 -6.30
CA GLU A 82 1.20 -7.71 -6.41
C GLU A 82 1.16 -7.03 -5.04
N LEU A 83 2.03 -6.04 -4.85
CA LEU A 83 1.87 -5.04 -3.81
C LEU A 83 1.08 -3.91 -4.44
N ARG A 84 -0.19 -3.78 -4.04
CA ARG A 84 -1.12 -2.83 -4.65
C ARG A 84 -1.09 -1.46 -3.97
N ALA A 85 -0.80 -1.43 -2.68
CA ALA A 85 -0.77 -0.19 -1.92
C ALA A 85 0.17 -0.34 -0.72
N LEU A 86 0.93 0.71 -0.45
CA LEU A 86 1.75 0.83 0.76
C LEU A 86 1.74 2.30 1.15
N TYR A 87 1.06 2.63 2.23
CA TYR A 87 0.95 4.00 2.69
C TYR A 87 1.28 4.08 4.17
N LEU A 88 2.17 4.99 4.52
CA LEU A 88 2.58 5.28 5.90
C LEU A 88 2.43 6.78 6.13
N LEU A 89 1.86 7.16 7.26
CA LEU A 89 1.84 8.56 7.64
C LEU A 89 3.26 9.03 7.93
N GLN A 90 3.50 10.33 7.71
CA GLN A 90 4.83 10.92 7.77
C GLN A 90 5.54 10.64 9.11
N ASN A 91 4.79 10.64 10.21
CA ASN A 91 5.36 10.51 11.55
C ASN A 91 5.90 9.11 11.87
N ILE A 92 5.60 8.10 11.05
CA ILE A 92 6.14 6.74 11.26
C ILE A 92 7.15 6.33 10.20
N LYS A 93 7.43 7.19 9.22
CA LYS A 93 8.43 6.90 8.19
C LYS A 93 9.83 6.85 8.79
N GLY A 94 10.72 6.07 8.18
CA GLY A 94 12.11 5.93 8.63
C GLY A 94 12.31 4.99 9.80
N ARG A 95 11.28 4.25 10.22
CA ARG A 95 11.34 3.33 11.37
C ARG A 95 11.40 1.86 10.95
N GLY A 96 11.50 1.58 9.64
CA GLY A 96 11.56 0.21 9.12
C GLY A 96 10.20 -0.46 8.97
N ILE A 97 9.11 0.23 9.23
CA ILE A 97 7.75 -0.34 9.18
C ILE A 97 7.38 -0.71 7.75
N GLY A 98 7.66 0.16 6.78
CA GLY A 98 7.39 -0.12 5.37
C GLY A 98 8.15 -1.34 4.88
N ARG A 99 9.42 -1.46 5.26
CA ARG A 99 10.24 -2.63 4.92
C ARG A 99 9.63 -3.91 5.52
N ASP A 100 9.19 -3.85 6.76
CA ASP A 100 8.59 -5.01 7.43
C ASP A 100 7.30 -5.45 6.73
N LEU A 101 6.49 -4.48 6.29
CA LEU A 101 5.28 -4.77 5.51
C LEU A 101 5.60 -5.42 4.16
N VAL A 102 6.60 -4.90 3.44
CA VAL A 102 7.03 -5.48 2.16
C VAL A 102 7.57 -6.90 2.37
N GLN A 103 8.38 -7.12 3.39
CA GLN A 103 8.93 -8.43 3.71
C GLN A 103 7.83 -9.44 4.04
N LEU A 104 6.79 -9.00 4.73
CA LEU A 104 5.63 -9.84 5.02
C LEU A 104 4.95 -10.30 3.73
N GLY A 105 4.74 -9.38 2.78
CA GLY A 105 4.15 -9.70 1.48
C GLY A 105 5.02 -10.65 0.67
N LEU A 106 6.35 -10.47 0.69
CA LEU A 106 7.28 -11.37 0.02
C LEU A 106 7.24 -12.77 0.63
N GLY A 107 7.16 -12.88 1.96
CA GLY A 107 7.03 -14.15 2.64
C GLY A 107 5.76 -14.90 2.25
N LEU A 108 4.63 -14.19 2.22
CA LEU A 108 3.36 -14.77 1.79
C LEU A 108 3.41 -15.20 0.33
N SER A 109 4.06 -14.42 -0.52
CA SER A 109 4.22 -14.76 -1.94
C SER A 109 5.00 -16.06 -2.11
N ARG A 110 6.07 -16.26 -1.34
CA ARG A 110 6.85 -17.49 -1.36
C ARG A 110 6.02 -18.69 -0.90
N GLU A 111 5.26 -18.53 0.19
CA GLU A 111 4.40 -19.59 0.71
C GLU A 111 3.36 -20.04 -0.32
N LYS A 112 2.88 -19.10 -1.14
CA LYS A 112 1.89 -19.36 -2.19
C LYS A 112 2.52 -19.73 -3.52
N SER A 113 3.84 -19.88 -3.57
CA SER A 113 4.61 -20.29 -4.76
C SER A 113 4.62 -19.28 -5.90
N TYR A 114 4.46 -18.00 -5.59
CA TYR A 114 4.69 -16.95 -6.59
C TYR A 114 6.18 -16.76 -6.82
N GLN A 115 6.57 -16.54 -8.07
CA GLN A 115 7.97 -16.35 -8.45
C GLN A 115 8.46 -14.94 -8.17
N HIS A 116 7.57 -13.95 -8.31
CA HIS A 116 7.90 -12.55 -8.15
C HIS A 116 6.73 -11.80 -7.51
N MET A 117 7.04 -10.68 -6.89
CA MET A 117 6.04 -9.70 -6.47
C MET A 117 6.36 -8.38 -7.16
N GLN A 118 5.38 -7.79 -7.83
CA GLN A 118 5.53 -6.49 -8.49
C GLN A 118 4.79 -5.40 -7.73
N CYS A 119 5.22 -4.17 -7.91
CA CYS A 119 4.51 -3.00 -7.42
C CYS A 119 4.64 -1.86 -8.43
N SER A 120 3.69 -0.92 -8.39
CA SER A 120 3.69 0.26 -9.23
C SER A 120 3.92 1.50 -8.38
N VAL A 121 4.81 2.38 -8.85
CA VAL A 121 5.10 3.65 -8.18
C VAL A 121 5.16 4.76 -9.21
N LEU A 122 4.88 5.99 -8.78
CA LEU A 122 5.10 7.16 -9.63
C LEU A 122 6.61 7.42 -9.74
N ASN A 123 7.11 7.67 -10.95
CA ASN A 123 8.53 7.93 -11.17
C ASN A 123 9.07 9.09 -10.34
N LEU A 124 8.25 10.10 -10.10
CA LEU A 124 8.64 11.29 -9.35
C LEU A 124 8.45 11.15 -7.84
N ASN A 125 7.93 10.02 -7.39
CA ASN A 125 7.70 9.76 -5.98
C ASN A 125 8.96 9.20 -5.33
N SER A 126 9.39 9.77 -4.21
CA SER A 126 10.54 9.30 -3.45
C SER A 126 10.39 7.86 -2.95
N SER A 127 9.18 7.33 -2.87
CA SER A 127 8.93 5.93 -2.53
C SER A 127 9.62 4.96 -3.47
N ARG A 128 9.89 5.38 -4.72
CA ARG A 128 10.65 4.59 -5.66
C ARG A 128 12.00 4.16 -5.09
N TYR A 129 12.71 5.08 -4.44
CA TYR A 129 14.02 4.80 -3.84
C TYR A 129 13.90 3.81 -2.68
N PHE A 130 12.82 3.90 -1.91
CA PHE A 130 12.55 2.94 -0.86
C PHE A 130 12.44 1.51 -1.43
N TYR A 131 11.67 1.32 -2.50
CA TYR A 131 11.51 0.00 -3.11
C TYR A 131 12.80 -0.52 -3.70
N GLU A 132 13.60 0.32 -4.34
CA GLU A 132 14.90 -0.06 -4.87
C GLU A 132 15.83 -0.55 -3.77
N LYS A 133 15.79 0.05 -2.59
CA LYS A 133 16.58 -0.39 -1.43
C LYS A 133 16.16 -1.75 -0.90
N THR A 134 14.91 -2.16 -1.12
CA THR A 134 14.44 -3.48 -0.70
C THR A 134 14.80 -4.59 -1.70
N GLY A 135 15.53 -4.27 -2.76
CA GLY A 135 15.92 -5.22 -3.80
C GLY A 135 15.05 -5.20 -5.04
N ALA A 136 14.09 -4.27 -5.10
CA ALA A 136 13.26 -4.11 -6.28
C ALA A 136 14.07 -3.49 -7.42
N TYR A 137 13.72 -3.82 -8.65
CA TYR A 137 14.31 -3.22 -9.83
C TYR A 137 13.23 -2.77 -10.80
N PHE A 138 13.57 -1.77 -11.61
CA PHE A 138 12.68 -1.20 -12.60
C PHE A 138 12.43 -2.18 -13.74
N VAL A 139 11.17 -2.42 -14.08
CA VAL A 139 10.77 -3.31 -15.17
C VAL A 139 10.24 -2.50 -16.36
N SER A 140 9.26 -1.64 -16.11
CA SER A 140 8.65 -0.84 -17.17
C SER A 140 7.89 0.33 -16.56
N GLU A 141 7.68 1.37 -17.36
CA GLU A 141 6.78 2.46 -16.98
C GLU A 141 5.35 2.03 -17.25
N GLY A 142 4.48 2.33 -16.30
CA GLY A 142 3.07 2.05 -16.41
C GLY A 142 2.25 3.23 -15.92
N ASP A 143 0.93 3.10 -15.98
CA ASP A 143 0.03 4.13 -15.50
C ASP A 143 0.05 4.19 -13.96
N ALA A 144 0.02 5.41 -13.43
CA ALA A 144 -0.04 5.64 -11.98
C ALA A 144 -1.49 5.54 -11.49
N SER A 145 -2.08 4.37 -11.62
CA SER A 145 -3.51 4.17 -11.39
C SER A 145 -3.91 3.85 -9.97
N ASP A 146 -2.98 3.64 -9.07
CA ASP A 146 -3.31 3.30 -7.66
C ASP A 146 -2.75 4.27 -6.66
#